data_15d565db591ee56610872d06c9b8f10d
#
_entry.id   15d565db591ee56610872d06c9b8f10d
#
_cell.length_a   1.000
_cell.length_b   1.000
_cell.length_c   1.000
_cell.angle_alpha   90.00
_cell.angle_beta   90.00
_cell.angle_gamma   90.00
#
_symmetry.space_group_name_H-M   'P 1'
#
loop_
_entity.id
_entity.type
_entity.pdbx_description
1 polymer ?
#
loop_
_entity_poly.entity_id
_entity_poly.type
_entity_poly.pdbx_seq_one_letter_code
_entity_poly.pdbx_strand_id
1 'polypeptide(L)'
;MSAASARTIALPSGEEIGALGQGTWYLGEDPARREQEIAALRLGVDLGMTVVDTAEMYGDGAAEELVGEAIRGRREEVFLVSKVLPGHADRKGTVAAGEGSLRRLRTERLDLYLLHWRGRWPLEETLAGFTDLMEAGKIRSWGVSNLDVADMAELTALPGGDAAAVDQVLYNLSRRGIEWDLLPWCRRAGVPVMAYSPVEQGRILQVEALDAVARALGATPAQVALAWVLEQGVAAIPRSGSPDHGRENRGAADLRLPPEALDALDAAFPPPSGPTPLEML
;
A
#
# COMPACT_ATOMS: atom_id res chain seq x y z
N MET A 1 -28.09 10.10 -7.71
CA MET A 1 -26.82 10.65 -7.22
C MET A 1 -25.74 10.02 -8.09
N SER A 2 -24.99 10.81 -8.88
CA SER A 2 -23.88 10.30 -9.68
C SER A 2 -22.84 9.74 -8.72
N ALA A 3 -22.44 8.48 -8.90
CA ALA A 3 -21.31 7.92 -8.16
C ALA A 3 -20.09 8.82 -8.45
N ALA A 4 -19.51 9.43 -7.42
CA ALA A 4 -18.25 10.11 -7.57
C ALA A 4 -17.27 9.10 -8.17
N SER A 5 -16.58 9.48 -9.25
CA SER A 5 -15.58 8.63 -9.88
C SER A 5 -14.59 8.20 -8.80
N ALA A 6 -14.43 6.90 -8.58
CA ALA A 6 -13.46 6.39 -7.63
C ALA A 6 -12.06 6.92 -8.00
N ARG A 7 -11.31 7.41 -7.00
CA ARG A 7 -9.92 7.84 -7.24
C ARG A 7 -9.10 6.62 -7.64
N THR A 8 -8.35 6.73 -8.74
CA THR A 8 -7.46 5.68 -9.25
C THR A 8 -6.03 6.21 -9.35
N ILE A 9 -5.07 5.31 -9.40
CA ILE A 9 -3.70 5.57 -9.83
C ILE A 9 -3.38 4.68 -11.04
N ALA A 10 -2.67 5.25 -12.01
CA ALA A 10 -2.21 4.50 -13.17
C ALA A 10 -0.85 3.86 -12.87
N LEU A 11 -0.74 2.55 -13.11
CA LEU A 11 0.52 1.82 -13.10
C LEU A 11 1.28 2.07 -14.42
N PRO A 12 2.62 1.87 -14.47
CA PRO A 12 3.41 2.02 -15.70
C PRO A 12 2.90 1.16 -16.86
N SER A 13 2.22 0.06 -16.58
CA SER A 13 1.55 -0.79 -17.59
C SER A 13 0.34 -0.12 -18.27
N GLY A 14 -0.14 1.00 -17.74
CA GLY A 14 -1.40 1.65 -18.14
C GLY A 14 -2.64 1.08 -17.43
N GLU A 15 -2.49 0.06 -16.58
CA GLU A 15 -3.59 -0.44 -15.75
C GLU A 15 -3.91 0.57 -14.64
N GLU A 16 -5.19 0.87 -14.43
CA GLU A 16 -5.65 1.70 -13.32
C GLU A 16 -6.09 0.83 -12.15
N ILE A 17 -5.60 1.16 -10.96
CA ILE A 17 -6.00 0.52 -9.70
C ILE A 17 -6.65 1.53 -8.75
N GLY A 18 -7.48 1.06 -7.82
CA GLY A 18 -8.08 1.93 -6.81
C GLY A 18 -7.02 2.62 -5.95
N ALA A 19 -7.12 3.92 -5.77
CA ALA A 19 -6.19 4.67 -4.93
C ALA A 19 -6.37 4.40 -3.43
N LEU A 20 -7.51 3.84 -3.00
CA LEU A 20 -7.75 3.41 -1.63
C LEU A 20 -7.91 1.89 -1.59
N GLY A 21 -6.99 1.22 -0.92
CA GLY A 21 -6.95 -0.22 -0.73
C GLY A 21 -7.12 -0.64 0.72
N GLN A 22 -6.75 -1.88 1.01
CA GLN A 22 -6.87 -2.53 2.31
C GLN A 22 -5.54 -3.18 2.69
N GLY A 23 -4.89 -2.71 3.76
CA GLY A 23 -3.72 -3.33 4.35
C GLY A 23 -4.09 -4.41 5.37
N THR A 24 -3.23 -5.41 5.53
CA THR A 24 -3.52 -6.58 6.38
C THR A 24 -2.49 -6.81 7.49
N TRP A 25 -1.58 -5.89 7.73
CA TRP A 25 -0.62 -6.01 8.84
C TRP A 25 -1.35 -6.17 10.18
N TYR A 26 -0.98 -7.16 10.99
CA TYR A 26 -1.65 -7.62 12.22
C TYR A 26 -3.05 -8.26 12.03
N LEU A 27 -3.48 -8.59 10.82
CA LEU A 27 -4.67 -9.43 10.62
C LEU A 27 -4.27 -10.91 10.61
N GLY A 28 -5.20 -11.76 11.03
CA GLY A 28 -5.01 -13.22 11.06
C GLY A 28 -4.25 -13.75 12.27
N GLU A 29 -3.75 -12.88 13.14
CA GLU A 29 -2.93 -13.28 14.31
C GLU A 29 -3.81 -13.72 15.51
N ASP A 30 -5.03 -13.22 15.61
CA ASP A 30 -5.98 -13.59 16.65
C ASP A 30 -7.11 -14.43 16.07
N PRO A 31 -7.18 -15.74 16.39
CA PRO A 31 -8.25 -16.62 15.91
C PRO A 31 -9.68 -16.15 16.29
N ALA A 32 -9.83 -15.44 17.43
CA ALA A 32 -11.12 -14.92 17.87
C ALA A 32 -11.66 -13.80 16.98
N ARG A 33 -10.78 -13.10 16.25
CA ARG A 33 -11.11 -11.99 15.35
C ARG A 33 -11.25 -12.39 13.89
N ARG A 34 -10.85 -13.63 13.56
CA ARG A 34 -10.70 -14.10 12.18
C ARG A 34 -11.95 -13.87 11.32
N GLU A 35 -13.11 -14.28 11.80
CA GLU A 35 -14.37 -14.10 11.04
C GLU A 35 -14.72 -12.63 10.82
N GLN A 36 -14.50 -11.79 11.81
CA GLN A 36 -14.72 -10.35 11.71
C GLN A 36 -13.75 -9.70 10.69
N GLU A 37 -12.50 -10.10 10.70
CA GLU A 37 -11.47 -9.58 9.79
C GLU A 37 -11.74 -10.02 8.34
N ILE A 38 -12.16 -11.26 8.12
CA ILE A 38 -12.62 -11.74 6.81
C ILE A 38 -13.83 -10.93 6.33
N ALA A 39 -14.81 -10.70 7.21
CA ALA A 39 -15.98 -9.91 6.86
C ALA A 39 -15.61 -8.45 6.53
N ALA A 40 -14.63 -7.86 7.22
CA ALA A 40 -14.12 -6.53 6.94
C ALA A 40 -13.47 -6.45 5.55
N LEU A 41 -12.61 -7.39 5.20
CA LEU A 41 -11.95 -7.44 3.88
C LEU A 41 -12.99 -7.62 2.76
N ARG A 42 -13.94 -8.51 2.92
CA ARG A 42 -15.02 -8.72 1.94
C ARG A 42 -15.86 -7.48 1.74
N LEU A 43 -16.25 -6.83 2.83
CA LEU A 43 -16.98 -5.56 2.76
C LEU A 43 -16.16 -4.48 2.05
N GLY A 44 -14.85 -4.41 2.30
CA GLY A 44 -13.98 -3.48 1.60
C GLY A 44 -14.01 -3.67 0.09
N VAL A 45 -13.95 -4.92 -0.38
CA VAL A 45 -14.12 -5.25 -1.80
C VAL A 45 -15.50 -4.83 -2.32
N ASP A 46 -16.58 -5.11 -1.58
CA ASP A 46 -17.95 -4.69 -1.93
C ASP A 46 -18.09 -3.16 -2.04
N LEU A 47 -17.30 -2.42 -1.27
CA LEU A 47 -17.26 -0.95 -1.28
C LEU A 47 -16.31 -0.37 -2.34
N GLY A 48 -15.63 -1.22 -3.14
CA GLY A 48 -14.72 -0.81 -4.21
C GLY A 48 -13.26 -0.61 -3.77
N MET A 49 -12.89 -0.97 -2.52
CA MET A 49 -11.49 -1.02 -2.09
C MET A 49 -10.86 -2.35 -2.51
N THR A 50 -10.64 -2.51 -3.80
CA THR A 50 -10.26 -3.78 -4.43
C THR A 50 -8.78 -4.13 -4.33
N VAL A 51 -7.91 -3.16 -4.02
CA VAL A 51 -6.49 -3.42 -3.73
C VAL A 51 -6.38 -4.03 -2.34
N VAL A 52 -5.84 -5.25 -2.23
CA VAL A 52 -5.59 -5.94 -0.95
C VAL A 52 -4.10 -6.21 -0.82
N ASP A 53 -3.49 -5.57 0.18
CA ASP A 53 -2.05 -5.63 0.45
C ASP A 53 -1.75 -6.53 1.64
N THR A 54 -0.90 -7.52 1.43
CA THR A 54 -0.40 -8.43 2.45
C THR A 54 1.11 -8.68 2.29
N ALA A 55 1.71 -9.55 3.09
CA ALA A 55 3.10 -9.97 2.99
C ALA A 55 3.34 -11.30 3.69
N GLU A 56 4.36 -12.06 3.25
CA GLU A 56 4.76 -13.32 3.91
C GLU A 56 5.16 -13.11 5.38
N MET A 57 5.66 -11.90 5.73
CA MET A 57 6.07 -11.55 7.08
C MET A 57 4.88 -11.38 8.05
N TYR A 58 3.69 -10.99 7.56
CA TYR A 58 2.58 -10.61 8.43
C TYR A 58 2.00 -11.82 9.15
N GLY A 59 2.21 -11.87 10.50
CA GLY A 59 1.82 -13.00 11.31
C GLY A 59 2.43 -14.33 10.84
N ASP A 60 3.64 -14.29 10.28
CA ASP A 60 4.33 -15.47 9.71
C ASP A 60 3.47 -16.21 8.66
N GLY A 61 2.82 -15.43 7.80
CA GLY A 61 1.94 -15.90 6.73
C GLY A 61 0.46 -16.00 7.12
N ALA A 62 0.08 -15.80 8.39
CA ALA A 62 -1.32 -15.89 8.82
C ALA A 62 -2.22 -14.84 8.14
N ALA A 63 -1.68 -13.65 7.84
CA ALA A 63 -2.41 -12.63 7.09
C ALA A 63 -2.70 -13.08 5.64
N GLU A 64 -1.74 -13.73 4.97
CA GLU A 64 -1.96 -14.28 3.63
C GLU A 64 -3.01 -15.39 3.63
N GLU A 65 -3.01 -16.28 4.63
CA GLU A 65 -4.03 -17.33 4.78
C GLU A 65 -5.43 -16.72 4.99
N LEU A 66 -5.53 -15.68 5.82
CA LEU A 66 -6.78 -14.95 6.06
C LEU A 66 -7.27 -14.26 4.78
N VAL A 67 -6.38 -13.60 4.04
CA VAL A 67 -6.71 -12.99 2.74
C VAL A 67 -7.20 -14.04 1.75
N GLY A 68 -6.48 -15.17 1.62
CA GLY A 68 -6.89 -16.28 0.75
C GLY A 68 -8.28 -16.81 1.03
N GLU A 69 -8.69 -16.82 2.30
CA GLU A 69 -10.05 -17.18 2.72
C GLU A 69 -11.07 -16.07 2.41
N ALA A 70 -10.68 -14.81 2.63
CA ALA A 70 -11.54 -13.66 2.35
C ALA A 70 -11.89 -13.54 0.86
N ILE A 71 -10.90 -13.74 -0.04
CA ILE A 71 -11.08 -13.58 -1.49
C ILE A 71 -11.58 -14.84 -2.20
N ARG A 72 -11.85 -15.92 -1.46
CA ARG A 72 -12.35 -17.18 -2.07
C ARG A 72 -13.63 -16.92 -2.87
N GLY A 73 -13.60 -17.30 -4.15
CA GLY A 73 -14.69 -17.08 -5.11
C GLY A 73 -14.78 -15.66 -5.66
N ARG A 74 -13.85 -14.77 -5.27
CA ARG A 74 -13.82 -13.35 -5.64
C ARG A 74 -12.44 -12.90 -6.15
N ARG A 75 -11.54 -13.83 -6.48
CA ARG A 75 -10.14 -13.52 -6.85
C ARG A 75 -10.04 -12.47 -7.96
N GLU A 76 -10.93 -12.54 -8.94
CA GLU A 76 -10.93 -11.64 -10.11
C GLU A 76 -11.43 -10.21 -9.79
N GLU A 77 -12.04 -10.02 -8.62
CA GLU A 77 -12.48 -8.70 -8.16
C GLU A 77 -11.38 -7.94 -7.41
N VAL A 78 -10.23 -8.60 -7.13
CA VAL A 78 -9.18 -8.09 -6.24
C VAL A 78 -7.88 -7.90 -7.00
N PHE A 79 -7.25 -6.74 -6.80
CA PHE A 79 -5.84 -6.50 -7.14
C PHE A 79 -5.00 -6.90 -5.92
N LEU A 80 -4.38 -8.07 -5.99
CA LEU A 80 -3.73 -8.73 -4.86
C LEU A 80 -2.23 -8.44 -4.84
N VAL A 81 -1.77 -7.87 -3.71
CA VAL A 81 -0.36 -7.51 -3.47
C VAL A 81 0.21 -8.37 -2.35
N SER A 82 1.39 -8.93 -2.56
CA SER A 82 2.20 -9.51 -1.48
C SER A 82 3.67 -9.13 -1.62
N LYS A 83 4.51 -9.53 -0.64
CA LYS A 83 5.90 -9.04 -0.56
C LYS A 83 6.85 -10.16 -0.15
N VAL A 84 8.04 -10.17 -0.77
CA VAL A 84 9.16 -11.04 -0.38
C VAL A 84 10.04 -10.33 0.65
N LEU A 85 10.44 -11.05 1.71
CA LEU A 85 11.40 -10.57 2.70
C LEU A 85 12.81 -10.43 2.09
N PRO A 86 13.61 -9.43 2.51
CA PRO A 86 14.99 -9.26 2.04
C PRO A 86 15.89 -10.48 2.26
N GLY A 87 15.58 -11.31 3.27
CA GLY A 87 16.30 -12.56 3.50
C GLY A 87 16.14 -13.59 2.40
N HIS A 88 15.03 -13.53 1.67
CA HIS A 88 14.66 -14.41 0.57
C HIS A 88 14.85 -13.75 -0.82
N ALA A 89 15.48 -12.60 -0.90
CA ALA A 89 15.51 -11.77 -2.11
C ALA A 89 16.60 -12.17 -3.12
N ASP A 90 17.30 -13.32 -2.96
CA ASP A 90 18.02 -13.92 -4.08
C ASP A 90 17.04 -14.54 -5.10
N ARG A 91 17.52 -14.83 -6.32
CA ARG A 91 16.67 -15.33 -7.40
C ARG A 91 15.83 -16.54 -7.01
N LYS A 92 16.45 -17.56 -6.39
CA LYS A 92 15.76 -18.79 -6.00
C LYS A 92 14.83 -18.56 -4.80
N GLY A 93 15.29 -17.79 -3.84
CA GLY A 93 14.51 -17.41 -2.66
C GLY A 93 13.27 -16.61 -3.03
N THR A 94 13.39 -15.64 -3.93
CA THR A 94 12.25 -14.84 -4.44
C THR A 94 11.19 -15.73 -5.08
N VAL A 95 11.61 -16.69 -5.92
CA VAL A 95 10.67 -17.66 -6.53
C VAL A 95 10.01 -18.54 -5.46
N ALA A 96 10.79 -19.11 -4.55
CA ALA A 96 10.27 -20.00 -3.51
C ALA A 96 9.32 -19.27 -2.54
N ALA A 97 9.65 -18.02 -2.16
CA ALA A 97 8.81 -17.18 -1.31
C ALA A 97 7.49 -16.83 -2.03
N GLY A 98 7.54 -16.41 -3.30
CA GLY A 98 6.35 -16.13 -4.11
C GLY A 98 5.43 -17.34 -4.22
N GLU A 99 5.98 -18.53 -4.48
CA GLU A 99 5.21 -19.79 -4.48
C GLU A 99 4.63 -20.11 -3.09
N GLY A 100 5.36 -19.78 -2.02
CA GLY A 100 4.89 -19.88 -0.64
C GLY A 100 3.66 -18.98 -0.40
N SER A 101 3.75 -17.71 -0.82
CA SER A 101 2.64 -16.75 -0.75
C SER A 101 1.41 -17.25 -1.52
N LEU A 102 1.59 -17.73 -2.75
CA LEU A 102 0.50 -18.30 -3.56
C LEU A 102 -0.21 -19.47 -2.88
N ARG A 103 0.56 -20.36 -2.22
CA ARG A 103 -0.03 -21.48 -1.47
C ARG A 103 -0.86 -21.01 -0.28
N ARG A 104 -0.36 -20.05 0.53
CA ARG A 104 -1.11 -19.48 1.68
C ARG A 104 -2.35 -18.70 1.23
N LEU A 105 -2.22 -17.92 0.17
CA LEU A 105 -3.31 -17.16 -0.47
C LEU A 105 -4.31 -18.04 -1.23
N ARG A 106 -3.98 -19.32 -1.48
CA ARG A 106 -4.79 -20.27 -2.25
C ARG A 106 -5.21 -19.73 -3.62
N THR A 107 -4.25 -19.12 -4.31
CA THR A 107 -4.41 -18.55 -5.65
C THR A 107 -3.23 -18.94 -6.54
N GLU A 108 -3.40 -18.85 -7.84
CA GLU A 108 -2.37 -19.20 -8.81
C GLU A 108 -1.52 -17.99 -9.22
N ARG A 109 -1.98 -16.74 -8.93
CA ARG A 109 -1.24 -15.53 -9.29
C ARG A 109 -1.43 -14.39 -8.28
N LEU A 110 -0.40 -13.55 -8.16
CA LEU A 110 -0.47 -12.21 -7.59
C LEU A 110 -0.61 -11.19 -8.74
N ASP A 111 -1.24 -10.05 -8.45
CA ASP A 111 -1.26 -8.94 -9.40
C ASP A 111 0.01 -8.10 -9.26
N LEU A 112 0.52 -7.97 -8.03
CA LEU A 112 1.75 -7.24 -7.74
C LEU A 112 2.56 -7.97 -6.65
N TYR A 113 3.86 -8.16 -6.89
CA TYR A 113 4.77 -8.74 -5.91
C TYR A 113 5.92 -7.80 -5.63
N LEU A 114 6.16 -7.46 -4.36
CA LEU A 114 7.11 -6.43 -3.95
C LEU A 114 8.34 -7.02 -3.25
N LEU A 115 9.50 -6.40 -3.43
CA LEU A 115 10.60 -6.49 -2.47
C LEU A 115 10.22 -5.66 -1.24
N HIS A 116 10.14 -6.26 -0.05
CA HIS A 116 9.60 -5.59 1.14
C HIS A 116 10.47 -4.44 1.65
N TRP A 117 11.81 -4.56 1.55
CA TRP A 117 12.82 -3.51 1.71
C TRP A 117 14.17 -4.01 1.20
N ARG A 118 15.09 -3.09 0.98
CA ARG A 118 16.46 -3.41 0.55
C ARG A 118 17.17 -4.28 1.58
N GLY A 119 17.71 -5.41 1.13
CA GLY A 119 18.52 -6.33 1.94
C GLY A 119 19.97 -6.41 1.46
N ARG A 120 20.60 -7.53 1.79
CA ARG A 120 22.00 -7.80 1.42
C ARG A 120 22.20 -8.29 -0.02
N TRP A 121 21.13 -8.77 -0.64
CA TRP A 121 21.21 -9.31 -1.99
C TRP A 121 21.28 -8.18 -3.03
N PRO A 122 22.09 -8.34 -4.10
CA PRO A 122 22.02 -7.43 -5.24
C PRO A 122 20.62 -7.36 -5.82
N LEU A 123 20.19 -6.19 -6.28
CA LEU A 123 18.84 -6.02 -6.85
C LEU A 123 18.63 -6.87 -8.11
N GLU A 124 19.69 -7.16 -8.86
CA GLU A 124 19.67 -8.03 -10.02
C GLU A 124 19.15 -9.45 -9.69
N GLU A 125 19.51 -9.97 -8.53
CA GLU A 125 19.03 -11.27 -8.08
C GLU A 125 17.52 -11.28 -7.86
N THR A 126 17.00 -10.23 -7.20
CA THR A 126 15.56 -10.08 -6.96
C THR A 126 14.80 -9.88 -8.28
N LEU A 127 15.33 -9.04 -9.17
CA LEU A 127 14.76 -8.83 -10.51
C LEU A 127 14.72 -10.13 -11.33
N ALA A 128 15.77 -10.94 -11.27
CA ALA A 128 15.78 -12.24 -11.95
C ALA A 128 14.71 -13.18 -11.38
N GLY A 129 14.50 -13.18 -10.05
CA GLY A 129 13.42 -13.93 -9.42
C GLY A 129 12.02 -13.45 -9.82
N PHE A 130 11.81 -12.14 -9.89
CA PHE A 130 10.56 -11.57 -10.39
C PHE A 130 10.32 -11.93 -11.86
N THR A 131 11.36 -11.89 -12.69
CA THR A 131 11.27 -12.30 -14.10
C THR A 131 10.84 -13.75 -14.22
N ASP A 132 11.46 -14.67 -13.48
CA ASP A 132 11.08 -16.08 -13.46
C ASP A 132 9.59 -16.28 -13.06
N LEU A 133 9.12 -15.53 -12.04
CA LEU A 133 7.72 -15.58 -11.60
C LEU A 133 6.75 -15.01 -12.65
N MET A 134 7.13 -13.93 -13.35
CA MET A 134 6.34 -13.35 -14.45
C MET A 134 6.25 -14.32 -15.64
N GLU A 135 7.37 -14.90 -16.06
CA GLU A 135 7.41 -15.89 -17.14
C GLU A 135 6.58 -17.14 -16.82
N ALA A 136 6.54 -17.53 -15.53
CA ALA A 136 5.69 -18.62 -15.06
C ALA A 136 4.22 -18.23 -14.87
N GLY A 137 3.82 -16.97 -15.12
CA GLY A 137 2.46 -16.46 -14.94
C GLY A 137 2.01 -16.35 -13.48
N LYS A 138 2.95 -16.42 -12.53
CA LYS A 138 2.67 -16.39 -11.07
C LYS A 138 2.49 -14.99 -10.51
N ILE A 139 3.09 -13.98 -11.14
CA ILE A 139 2.88 -12.56 -10.84
C ILE A 139 2.61 -11.82 -12.15
N ARG A 140 1.77 -10.75 -12.11
CA ARG A 140 1.49 -9.91 -13.28
C ARG A 140 2.46 -8.74 -13.39
N SER A 141 2.85 -8.21 -12.25
CA SER A 141 3.79 -7.10 -12.13
C SER A 141 4.60 -7.23 -10.85
N TRP A 142 5.69 -6.51 -10.78
CA TRP A 142 6.53 -6.43 -9.60
C TRP A 142 6.81 -4.96 -9.24
N GLY A 143 7.23 -4.74 -8.02
CA GLY A 143 7.63 -3.43 -7.51
C GLY A 143 8.50 -3.57 -6.29
N VAL A 144 8.64 -2.47 -5.58
CA VAL A 144 9.49 -2.41 -4.39
C VAL A 144 8.77 -1.73 -3.23
N SER A 145 9.37 -1.81 -2.06
CA SER A 145 8.93 -1.10 -0.88
C SER A 145 10.14 -0.62 -0.09
N ASN A 146 10.05 0.57 0.46
CA ASN A 146 11.10 1.20 1.26
C ASN A 146 12.46 1.34 0.54
N LEU A 147 12.43 1.70 -0.74
CA LEU A 147 13.61 2.13 -1.46
C LEU A 147 13.68 3.66 -1.49
N ASP A 148 14.85 4.21 -1.15
CA ASP A 148 15.10 5.65 -1.26
C ASP A 148 15.48 6.06 -2.69
N VAL A 149 15.75 7.35 -2.92
CA VAL A 149 16.11 7.86 -4.26
C VAL A 149 17.37 7.17 -4.82
N ALA A 150 18.35 6.85 -3.97
CA ALA A 150 19.57 6.21 -4.42
C ALA A 150 19.33 4.75 -4.83
N ASP A 151 18.56 4.02 -4.02
CA ASP A 151 18.14 2.65 -4.31
C ASP A 151 17.27 2.58 -5.57
N MET A 152 16.32 3.51 -5.74
CA MET A 152 15.47 3.59 -6.92
C MET A 152 16.29 3.93 -8.20
N ALA A 153 17.27 4.81 -8.07
CA ALA A 153 18.17 5.12 -9.19
C ALA A 153 19.06 3.93 -9.58
N GLU A 154 19.55 3.17 -8.59
CA GLU A 154 20.28 1.91 -8.83
C GLU A 154 19.37 0.89 -9.52
N LEU A 155 18.16 0.69 -9.00
CA LEU A 155 17.19 -0.24 -9.55
C LEU A 155 16.87 0.06 -11.02
N THR A 156 16.51 1.31 -11.31
CA THR A 156 16.10 1.71 -12.68
C THR A 156 17.25 1.74 -13.69
N ALA A 157 18.50 1.73 -13.23
CA ALA A 157 19.67 1.57 -14.10
C ALA A 157 19.93 0.12 -14.53
N LEU A 158 19.29 -0.86 -13.86
CA LEU A 158 19.42 -2.27 -14.21
C LEU A 158 18.53 -2.64 -15.40
N PRO A 159 18.94 -3.62 -16.22
CA PRO A 159 18.08 -4.12 -17.30
C PRO A 159 16.71 -4.57 -16.78
N GLY A 160 15.63 -3.92 -17.25
CA GLY A 160 14.26 -4.19 -16.83
C GLY A 160 13.87 -3.59 -15.48
N GLY A 161 14.78 -2.89 -14.79
CA GLY A 161 14.52 -2.26 -13.49
C GLY A 161 13.58 -1.04 -13.56
N ASP A 162 13.43 -0.46 -14.74
CA ASP A 162 12.49 0.63 -15.05
C ASP A 162 11.02 0.18 -15.12
N ALA A 163 10.76 -1.15 -15.06
CA ALA A 163 9.42 -1.71 -15.06
C ALA A 163 8.80 -1.82 -13.65
N ALA A 164 9.42 -1.26 -12.61
CA ALA A 164 8.87 -1.23 -11.26
C ALA A 164 7.48 -0.58 -11.25
N ALA A 165 6.45 -1.33 -10.83
CA ALA A 165 5.07 -0.88 -10.87
C ALA A 165 4.71 0.13 -9.78
N VAL A 166 5.35 0.04 -8.60
CA VAL A 166 5.17 0.96 -7.47
C VAL A 166 6.43 0.97 -6.59
N ASP A 167 6.58 2.04 -5.79
CA ASP A 167 7.35 2.01 -4.55
C ASP A 167 6.39 2.20 -3.36
N GLN A 168 6.32 1.20 -2.46
CA GLN A 168 5.44 1.25 -1.29
C GLN A 168 6.22 1.75 -0.07
N VAL A 169 5.87 2.92 0.47
CA VAL A 169 6.64 3.60 1.52
C VAL A 169 5.76 4.10 2.66
N LEU A 170 6.38 4.40 3.81
CA LEU A 170 5.74 5.08 4.92
C LEU A 170 5.41 6.52 4.51
N TYR A 171 4.12 6.84 4.46
CA TYR A 171 3.70 8.19 4.15
C TYR A 171 2.34 8.53 4.79
N ASN A 172 2.32 9.60 5.54
CA ASN A 172 1.12 10.15 6.17
C ASN A 172 1.40 11.58 6.66
N LEU A 173 0.40 12.24 7.26
CA LEU A 173 0.52 13.62 7.76
C LEU A 173 1.74 13.88 8.66
N SER A 174 2.16 12.92 9.48
CA SER A 174 3.32 13.07 10.38
C SER A 174 4.64 12.50 9.82
N ARG A 175 4.60 11.82 8.67
CA ARG A 175 5.74 11.19 7.99
C ARG A 175 5.82 11.69 6.56
N ARG A 176 6.22 12.95 6.41
CA ARG A 176 6.23 13.66 5.12
C ARG A 176 7.60 13.71 4.44
N GLY A 177 8.60 13.04 5.00
CA GLY A 177 9.99 13.12 4.53
C GLY A 177 10.17 12.88 3.03
N ILE A 178 9.41 11.93 2.46
CA ILE A 178 9.45 11.60 1.03
C ILE A 178 9.06 12.77 0.10
N GLU A 179 8.38 13.80 0.59
CA GLU A 179 7.97 14.96 -0.20
C GLU A 179 9.18 15.79 -0.67
N TRP A 180 10.32 15.68 0.02
CA TRP A 180 11.52 16.42 -0.32
C TRP A 180 12.15 15.95 -1.64
N ASP A 181 12.29 14.65 -1.82
CA ASP A 181 13.04 14.08 -2.93
C ASP A 181 12.39 12.84 -3.57
N LEU A 182 12.00 11.82 -2.80
CA LEU A 182 11.52 10.55 -3.32
C LEU A 182 10.19 10.68 -4.09
N LEU A 183 9.21 11.36 -3.51
CA LEU A 183 7.90 11.54 -4.18
C LEU A 183 8.02 12.35 -5.49
N PRO A 184 8.78 13.48 -5.54
CA PRO A 184 9.11 14.15 -6.80
C PRO A 184 9.88 13.27 -7.78
N TRP A 185 10.81 12.44 -7.31
CA TRP A 185 11.56 11.52 -8.14
C TRP A 185 10.64 10.48 -8.77
N CYS A 186 9.82 9.81 -7.97
CA CYS A 186 8.84 8.82 -8.41
C CYS A 186 7.88 9.40 -9.46
N ARG A 187 7.38 10.61 -9.24
CA ARG A 187 6.51 11.31 -10.22
C ARG A 187 7.22 11.53 -11.57
N ARG A 188 8.48 11.94 -11.55
CA ARG A 188 9.28 12.11 -12.81
C ARG A 188 9.57 10.80 -13.50
N ALA A 189 9.82 9.74 -12.74
CA ALA A 189 10.10 8.40 -13.27
C ALA A 189 8.83 7.64 -13.71
N GLY A 190 7.63 8.17 -13.40
CA GLY A 190 6.38 7.50 -13.70
C GLY A 190 6.11 6.27 -12.80
N VAL A 191 6.76 6.18 -11.63
CA VAL A 191 6.56 5.13 -10.64
C VAL A 191 5.58 5.62 -9.57
N PRO A 192 4.36 5.07 -9.48
CA PRO A 192 3.40 5.45 -8.45
C PRO A 192 3.91 5.11 -7.04
N VAL A 193 3.50 5.93 -6.07
CA VAL A 193 3.75 5.66 -4.64
C VAL A 193 2.51 5.05 -4.01
N MET A 194 2.72 4.04 -3.15
CA MET A 194 1.69 3.43 -2.32
C MET A 194 2.04 3.65 -0.84
N ALA A 195 1.18 4.36 -0.10
CA ALA A 195 1.40 4.72 1.29
C ALA A 195 0.94 3.61 2.25
N TYR A 196 1.87 3.00 2.99
CA TYR A 196 1.49 2.18 4.14
C TYR A 196 1.41 3.01 5.42
N SER A 197 0.70 2.52 6.44
CA SER A 197 0.39 3.23 7.69
C SER A 197 -0.11 4.67 7.49
N PRO A 198 -1.09 4.89 6.59
CA PRO A 198 -1.52 6.24 6.20
C PRO A 198 -2.19 7.04 7.32
N VAL A 199 -2.53 6.40 8.45
CA VAL A 199 -3.05 7.02 9.68
C VAL A 199 -2.10 6.85 10.86
N GLU A 200 -0.79 6.57 10.61
CA GLU A 200 0.24 6.39 11.63
C GLU A 200 -0.17 5.41 12.75
N GLN A 201 -0.79 4.28 12.38
CA GLN A 201 -1.34 3.28 13.32
C GLN A 201 -2.35 3.88 14.33
N GLY A 202 -3.01 4.97 13.97
CA GLY A 202 -3.96 5.68 14.81
C GLY A 202 -3.35 6.74 15.73
N ARG A 203 -2.01 6.87 15.79
CA ARG A 203 -1.34 7.83 16.68
C ARG A 203 -1.67 9.29 16.37
N ILE A 204 -1.88 9.62 15.10
CA ILE A 204 -2.22 11.00 14.68
C ILE A 204 -3.68 11.37 14.93
N LEU A 205 -4.57 10.41 15.15
CA LEU A 205 -6.00 10.65 15.23
C LEU A 205 -6.43 11.47 16.46
N GLN A 206 -5.54 11.64 17.44
CA GLN A 206 -5.78 12.43 18.65
C GLN A 206 -5.17 13.85 18.57
N VAL A 207 -4.62 14.25 17.43
CA VAL A 207 -4.06 15.58 17.24
C VAL A 207 -5.21 16.59 17.07
N GLU A 208 -5.26 17.59 17.95
CA GLU A 208 -6.37 18.58 18.03
C GLU A 208 -6.64 19.29 16.69
N ALA A 209 -5.59 19.65 15.96
CA ALA A 209 -5.74 20.31 14.66
C ALA A 209 -6.43 19.40 13.63
N LEU A 210 -6.09 18.10 13.60
CA LEU A 210 -6.73 17.12 12.72
C LEU A 210 -8.20 16.93 13.10
N ASP A 211 -8.52 16.84 14.39
CA ASP A 211 -9.89 16.74 14.88
C ASP A 211 -10.70 18.00 14.59
N ALA A 212 -10.12 19.19 14.68
CA ALA A 212 -10.78 20.45 14.33
C ALA A 212 -11.17 20.50 12.85
N VAL A 213 -10.25 20.08 11.96
CA VAL A 213 -10.54 19.98 10.52
C VAL A 213 -11.63 18.94 10.27
N ALA A 214 -11.56 17.78 10.92
CA ALA A 214 -12.55 16.71 10.78
C ALA A 214 -13.96 17.19 11.19
N ARG A 215 -14.07 17.87 12.32
CA ARG A 215 -15.37 18.46 12.78
C ARG A 215 -15.90 19.49 11.79
N ALA A 216 -15.04 20.36 11.26
CA ALA A 216 -15.46 21.38 10.29
C ALA A 216 -16.02 20.77 8.99
N LEU A 217 -15.50 19.60 8.60
CA LEU A 217 -15.91 18.89 7.39
C LEU A 217 -17.02 17.85 7.63
N GLY A 218 -17.46 17.64 8.88
CA GLY A 218 -18.42 16.59 9.23
C GLY A 218 -17.86 15.18 8.95
N ALA A 219 -16.56 15.02 9.08
CA ALA A 219 -15.83 13.77 8.83
C ALA A 219 -15.13 13.29 10.11
N THR A 220 -14.51 12.10 10.06
CA THR A 220 -13.64 11.63 11.15
C THR A 220 -12.17 12.04 10.90
N PRO A 221 -11.32 12.11 11.94
CA PRO A 221 -9.90 12.33 11.78
C PRO A 221 -9.22 11.32 10.83
N ALA A 222 -9.64 10.05 10.87
CA ALA A 222 -9.13 9.03 9.97
C ALA A 222 -9.49 9.31 8.51
N GLN A 223 -10.73 9.74 8.25
CA GLN A 223 -11.16 10.11 6.90
C GLN A 223 -10.38 11.32 6.37
N VAL A 224 -10.14 12.34 7.19
CA VAL A 224 -9.34 13.51 6.80
C VAL A 224 -7.90 13.10 6.49
N ALA A 225 -7.26 12.31 7.35
CA ALA A 225 -5.90 11.85 7.15
C ALA A 225 -5.75 11.02 5.86
N LEU A 226 -6.68 10.10 5.59
CA LEU A 226 -6.70 9.31 4.37
C LEU A 226 -6.98 10.17 3.13
N ALA A 227 -7.95 11.08 3.20
CA ALA A 227 -8.26 12.00 2.10
C ALA A 227 -7.05 12.86 1.75
N TRP A 228 -6.27 13.30 2.75
CA TRP A 228 -5.05 14.07 2.54
C TRP A 228 -4.01 13.25 1.74
N VAL A 229 -3.76 11.99 2.09
CA VAL A 229 -2.86 11.11 1.31
C VAL A 229 -3.34 10.97 -0.13
N LEU A 230 -4.64 10.73 -0.32
CA LEU A 230 -5.24 10.59 -1.65
C LEU A 230 -5.14 11.88 -2.48
N GLU A 231 -5.21 13.07 -1.87
CA GLU A 231 -5.00 14.37 -2.54
C GLU A 231 -3.57 14.53 -3.07
N GLN A 232 -2.59 13.84 -2.47
CA GLN A 232 -1.22 13.82 -2.98
C GLN A 232 -1.04 12.97 -4.25
N GLY A 233 -2.10 12.32 -4.76
CA GLY A 233 -1.99 11.39 -5.89
C GLY A 233 -1.24 10.09 -5.54
N VAL A 234 -1.32 9.68 -4.28
CA VAL A 234 -0.67 8.50 -3.72
C VAL A 234 -1.76 7.49 -3.34
N ALA A 235 -1.54 6.21 -3.60
CA ALA A 235 -2.45 5.17 -3.10
C ALA A 235 -2.27 5.00 -1.59
N ALA A 236 -3.36 4.73 -0.87
CA ALA A 236 -3.35 4.49 0.57
C ALA A 236 -3.90 3.09 0.89
N ILE A 237 -3.21 2.35 1.76
CA ILE A 237 -3.60 1.01 2.18
C ILE A 237 -3.81 0.95 3.71
N PRO A 238 -4.84 1.64 4.24
CA PRO A 238 -5.16 1.56 5.66
C PRO A 238 -5.57 0.15 6.05
N ARG A 239 -5.18 -0.28 7.26
CA ARG A 239 -5.68 -1.51 7.84
C ARG A 239 -7.08 -1.33 8.39
N SER A 240 -7.95 -2.31 8.17
CA SER A 240 -9.25 -2.39 8.80
C SER A 240 -9.53 -3.79 9.31
N GLY A 241 -9.57 -3.96 10.63
CA GLY A 241 -9.92 -5.23 11.30
C GLY A 241 -11.42 -5.36 11.63
N SER A 242 -12.27 -4.42 11.19
CA SER A 242 -13.72 -4.47 11.39
C SER A 242 -14.48 -3.86 10.22
N PRO A 243 -15.72 -4.33 9.95
CA PRO A 243 -16.58 -3.74 8.92
C PRO A 243 -16.84 -2.23 9.10
N ASP A 244 -16.93 -1.75 10.32
CA ASP A 244 -17.19 -0.33 10.59
C ASP A 244 -16.00 0.55 10.21
N HIS A 245 -14.78 0.14 10.56
CA HIS A 245 -13.56 0.83 10.08
C HIS A 245 -13.43 0.74 8.55
N GLY A 246 -13.87 -0.36 7.93
CA GLY A 246 -13.90 -0.47 6.46
C GLY A 246 -14.80 0.59 5.82
N ARG A 247 -16.00 0.81 6.37
CA ARG A 247 -16.91 1.88 5.90
C ARG A 247 -16.34 3.26 6.16
N GLU A 248 -15.74 3.48 7.33
CA GLU A 248 -15.09 4.74 7.68
C GLU A 248 -13.97 5.07 6.69
N ASN A 249 -13.05 4.13 6.45
CA ASN A 249 -11.95 4.29 5.50
C ASN A 249 -12.48 4.60 4.10
N ARG A 250 -13.51 3.87 3.63
CA ARG A 250 -14.09 4.10 2.30
C ARG A 250 -14.64 5.53 2.14
N GLY A 251 -15.22 6.09 3.20
CA GLY A 251 -15.73 7.47 3.20
C GLY A 251 -14.66 8.52 2.88
N ALA A 252 -13.39 8.24 3.15
CA ALA A 252 -12.28 9.13 2.83
C ALA A 252 -12.11 9.36 1.31
N ALA A 253 -12.46 8.38 0.48
CA ALA A 253 -12.32 8.52 -0.98
C ALA A 253 -13.29 9.54 -1.59
N ASP A 254 -14.40 9.80 -0.91
CA ASP A 254 -15.42 10.75 -1.36
C ASP A 254 -15.17 12.16 -0.77
N LEU A 255 -14.33 12.26 0.28
CA LEU A 255 -14.01 13.53 0.93
C LEU A 255 -13.07 14.37 0.04
N ARG A 256 -13.34 15.67 -0.05
CA ARG A 256 -12.49 16.68 -0.68
C ARG A 256 -12.05 17.67 0.39
N LEU A 257 -10.75 17.93 0.45
CA LEU A 257 -10.19 18.87 1.40
C LEU A 257 -10.13 20.26 0.74
N PRO A 258 -10.86 21.26 1.24
CA PRO A 258 -10.76 22.62 0.73
C PRO A 258 -9.40 23.23 1.10
N PRO A 259 -8.95 24.31 0.40
CA PRO A 259 -7.64 24.90 0.62
C PRO A 259 -7.36 25.28 2.09
N GLU A 260 -8.34 25.84 2.79
CA GLU A 260 -8.22 26.19 4.21
C GLU A 260 -8.00 24.98 5.14
N ALA A 261 -8.52 23.81 4.78
CA ALA A 261 -8.26 22.58 5.52
C ALA A 261 -6.83 22.09 5.26
N LEU A 262 -6.35 22.16 4.01
CA LEU A 262 -4.97 21.81 3.66
C LEU A 262 -3.98 22.75 4.37
N ASP A 263 -4.22 24.05 4.38
CA ASP A 263 -3.39 25.04 5.08
C ASP A 263 -3.32 24.75 6.60
N ALA A 264 -4.46 24.42 7.22
CA ALA A 264 -4.51 24.04 8.63
C ALA A 264 -3.74 22.76 8.94
N LEU A 265 -3.84 21.76 8.05
CA LEU A 265 -3.08 20.49 8.17
C LEU A 265 -1.58 20.74 7.97
N ASP A 266 -1.17 21.55 7.00
CA ASP A 266 0.23 21.92 6.75
C ASP A 266 0.85 22.70 7.90
N ALA A 267 0.07 23.55 8.57
CA ALA A 267 0.52 24.25 9.77
C ALA A 267 0.74 23.32 10.96
N ALA A 268 -0.10 22.27 11.11
CA ALA A 268 -0.01 21.29 12.19
C ALA A 268 1.02 20.17 11.92
N PHE A 269 1.18 19.81 10.66
CA PHE A 269 2.07 18.77 10.16
C PHE A 269 2.94 19.34 9.03
N PRO A 270 3.94 20.16 9.34
CA PRO A 270 4.68 20.91 8.33
C PRO A 270 5.42 19.96 7.36
N PRO A 271 5.48 20.31 6.06
CA PRO A 271 6.30 19.59 5.10
C PRO A 271 7.78 19.65 5.48
N PRO A 272 8.62 18.75 4.96
CA PRO A 272 10.04 18.73 5.25
C PRO A 272 10.72 20.02 4.77
N SER A 273 11.61 20.58 5.58
CA SER A 273 12.44 21.75 5.24
C SER A 273 13.79 21.38 4.62
N GLY A 274 14.08 20.09 4.47
CA GLY A 274 15.34 19.55 3.92
C GLY A 274 15.27 18.04 3.75
N PRO A 275 16.33 17.42 3.20
CA PRO A 275 16.38 15.97 3.01
C PRO A 275 16.36 15.24 4.36
N THR A 276 15.60 14.17 4.42
CA THR A 276 15.53 13.26 5.57
C THR A 276 15.76 11.83 5.10
N PRO A 277 16.39 10.96 5.92
CA PRO A 277 16.45 9.53 5.60
C PRO A 277 15.03 8.97 5.43
N LEU A 278 14.89 8.00 4.53
CA LEU A 278 13.62 7.30 4.37
C LEU A 278 13.23 6.60 5.68
N GLU A 279 12.07 6.93 6.21
CA GLU A 279 11.56 6.36 7.45
C GLU A 279 10.84 5.04 7.17
N MET A 280 10.95 4.10 8.13
CA MET A 280 10.23 2.81 8.12
C MET A 280 9.63 2.55 9.50
N LEU A 281 8.64 1.64 9.57
CA LEU A 281 8.04 1.14 10.83
C LEU A 281 8.45 -0.31 11.08
#